data_ffa4e39a3556778a787933f830b69da4
#
_entry.id   ffa4e39a3556778a787933f830b69da4
#
_cell.length_a   1.000
_cell.length_b   1.000
_cell.length_c   1.000
_cell.angle_alpha   90.00
_cell.angle_beta   90.00
_cell.angle_gamma   90.00
#
_symmetry.space_group_name_H-M   'P 1'
#
loop_
_entity.id
_entity.type
_entity.pdbx_description
1 polymer ?
#
loop_
_entity_poly.entity_id
_entity_poly.type
_entity_poly.pdbx_seq_one_letter_code
_entity_poly.pdbx_strand_id
1 'polypeptide(L)'
;GDYILRINDEEINSKKQLSCKVNECAGEKLNIELLRNDEIINVTVTPVEDKNSEYKLGLWVKDDAQGIGTITYIDTDYNYAALGHPITDNTTGKALNIKYGRLYNTRILSIIKGQNGTPGELQGIIDYKNSTPIGTIDKNSSYGIYGTIDNSIVKKHSLSLMSVGYRYSVHKGKAYVRFY
;
A
#
# COMPACT_ATOMS: atom_id res chain seq x y z
N GLY A 1 -15.85 1.22 0.03
CA GLY A 1 -14.84 0.44 0.71
C GLY A 1 -14.99 -1.07 0.56
N ASP A 2 -15.71 -1.56 -0.47
CA ASP A 2 -15.80 -3.00 -0.72
C ASP A 2 -14.57 -3.48 -1.48
N TYR A 3 -14.12 -4.71 -1.24
CA TYR A 3 -13.12 -5.39 -2.06
C TYR A 3 -13.83 -6.36 -3.00
N ILE A 4 -13.64 -6.19 -4.31
CA ILE A 4 -14.12 -7.16 -5.30
C ILE A 4 -13.17 -8.34 -5.28
N LEU A 5 -13.67 -9.52 -4.96
CA LEU A 5 -12.89 -10.74 -4.85
C LEU A 5 -12.97 -11.58 -6.12
N ARG A 6 -14.21 -11.79 -6.63
CA ARG A 6 -14.46 -12.68 -7.77
C ARG A 6 -15.58 -12.13 -8.66
N ILE A 7 -15.53 -12.51 -9.94
CA ILE A 7 -16.63 -12.35 -10.89
C ILE A 7 -16.87 -13.72 -11.55
N ASN A 8 -18.10 -14.23 -11.52
CA ASN A 8 -18.48 -15.52 -12.06
C ASN A 8 -17.47 -16.63 -11.65
N ASP A 9 -17.14 -16.68 -10.36
CA ASP A 9 -16.18 -17.62 -9.74
C ASP A 9 -14.70 -17.42 -10.12
N GLU A 10 -14.35 -16.47 -10.97
CA GLU A 10 -12.97 -16.12 -11.30
C GLU A 10 -12.43 -15.01 -10.39
N GLU A 11 -11.24 -15.20 -9.84
CA GLU A 11 -10.58 -14.22 -8.95
C GLU A 11 -10.18 -12.96 -9.73
N ILE A 12 -10.42 -11.78 -9.12
CA ILE A 12 -10.09 -10.47 -9.70
C ILE A 12 -8.95 -9.84 -8.90
N ASN A 13 -7.84 -9.58 -9.56
CA ASN A 13 -6.62 -9.05 -8.95
C ASN A 13 -6.21 -7.66 -9.48
N SER A 14 -6.92 -7.11 -10.47
CA SER A 14 -6.61 -5.78 -11.01
C SER A 14 -7.82 -5.13 -11.70
N LYS A 15 -7.79 -3.80 -11.82
CA LYS A 15 -8.77 -3.03 -12.61
C LYS A 15 -8.85 -3.52 -14.05
N LYS A 16 -7.71 -3.84 -14.65
CA LYS A 16 -7.66 -4.33 -16.04
C LYS A 16 -8.41 -5.64 -16.17
N GLN A 17 -8.18 -6.59 -15.27
CA GLN A 17 -8.86 -7.87 -15.27
C GLN A 17 -10.37 -7.69 -15.04
N LEU A 18 -10.77 -6.83 -14.09
CA LEU A 18 -12.17 -6.47 -13.87
C LEU A 18 -12.82 -5.94 -15.16
N SER A 19 -12.19 -4.96 -15.81
CA SER A 19 -12.72 -4.37 -17.05
C SER A 19 -12.84 -5.40 -18.18
N CYS A 20 -11.85 -6.27 -18.36
CA CYS A 20 -11.93 -7.35 -19.36
C CYS A 20 -13.12 -8.26 -19.08
N LYS A 21 -13.28 -8.74 -17.84
CA LYS A 21 -14.38 -9.64 -17.46
C LYS A 21 -15.75 -9.01 -17.64
N VAL A 22 -15.89 -7.71 -17.30
CA VAL A 22 -17.13 -6.97 -17.51
C VAL A 22 -17.47 -6.84 -19.00
N ASN A 23 -16.48 -6.63 -19.86
CA ASN A 23 -16.70 -6.55 -21.31
C ASN A 23 -16.97 -7.93 -21.95
N GLU A 24 -16.29 -8.98 -21.48
CA GLU A 24 -16.51 -10.36 -21.96
C GLU A 24 -17.96 -10.85 -21.76
N CYS A 25 -18.65 -10.36 -20.76
CA CYS A 25 -20.03 -10.76 -20.48
C CYS A 25 -21.07 -10.17 -21.43
N ALA A 26 -20.69 -9.22 -22.30
CA ALA A 26 -21.53 -8.64 -23.35
C ALA A 26 -22.93 -8.20 -22.87
N GLY A 27 -23.02 -7.63 -21.66
CA GLY A 27 -24.26 -7.17 -21.05
C GLY A 27 -25.07 -8.24 -20.29
N GLU A 28 -24.59 -9.45 -20.22
CA GLU A 28 -25.21 -10.50 -19.39
C GLU A 28 -25.02 -10.21 -17.89
N LYS A 29 -25.81 -10.85 -17.07
CA LYS A 29 -25.72 -10.74 -15.60
C LYS A 29 -24.41 -11.32 -15.09
N LEU A 30 -23.74 -10.56 -14.22
CA LEU A 30 -22.53 -10.97 -13.52
C LEU A 30 -22.82 -11.23 -12.05
N ASN A 31 -22.30 -12.32 -11.52
CA ASN A 31 -22.26 -12.59 -10.10
C ASN A 31 -20.93 -12.07 -9.56
N ILE A 32 -20.99 -11.12 -8.63
CA ILE A 32 -19.81 -10.52 -8.01
C ILE A 32 -19.77 -10.92 -6.55
N GLU A 33 -18.68 -11.56 -6.16
CA GLU A 33 -18.34 -11.80 -4.76
C GLU A 33 -17.48 -10.65 -4.26
N LEU A 34 -17.89 -10.02 -3.18
CA LEU A 34 -17.19 -8.90 -2.56
C LEU A 34 -17.08 -9.06 -1.05
N LEU A 35 -16.02 -8.48 -0.50
CA LEU A 35 -15.81 -8.38 0.95
C LEU A 35 -16.23 -6.98 1.41
N ARG A 36 -17.21 -6.93 2.32
CA ARG A 36 -17.73 -5.71 2.94
C ARG A 36 -17.79 -5.88 4.45
N ASN A 37 -17.05 -5.05 5.20
CA ASN A 37 -16.99 -5.11 6.66
C ASN A 37 -16.67 -6.52 7.20
N ASP A 38 -15.70 -7.19 6.58
CA ASP A 38 -15.24 -8.56 6.89
C ASP A 38 -16.27 -9.67 6.59
N GLU A 39 -17.37 -9.36 5.91
CA GLU A 39 -18.36 -10.33 5.44
C GLU A 39 -18.29 -10.49 3.91
N ILE A 40 -18.41 -11.74 3.44
CA ILE A 40 -18.51 -12.05 2.02
C ILE A 40 -19.96 -11.87 1.57
N ILE A 41 -20.16 -11.04 0.56
CA ILE A 41 -21.46 -10.72 -0.01
C ILE A 41 -21.44 -11.07 -1.50
N ASN A 42 -22.49 -11.73 -1.97
CA ASN A 42 -22.71 -12.00 -3.37
C ASN A 42 -23.79 -11.06 -3.92
N VAL A 43 -23.46 -10.36 -4.99
CA VAL A 43 -24.38 -9.46 -5.69
C VAL A 43 -24.45 -9.81 -7.17
N THR A 44 -25.64 -9.71 -7.74
CA THR A 44 -25.84 -9.88 -9.19
C THR A 44 -26.06 -8.50 -9.82
N VAL A 45 -25.28 -8.16 -10.82
CA VAL A 45 -25.34 -6.88 -11.53
C VAL A 45 -25.39 -7.10 -13.03
N THR A 46 -26.02 -6.18 -13.75
CA THR A 46 -26.03 -6.17 -15.21
C THR A 46 -25.22 -4.95 -15.67
N PRO A 47 -24.11 -5.16 -16.40
CA PRO A 47 -23.34 -4.07 -16.96
C PRO A 47 -24.16 -3.27 -18.00
N VAL A 48 -23.82 -2.00 -18.14
CA VAL A 48 -24.47 -1.11 -19.11
C VAL A 48 -23.45 -0.76 -20.20
N GLU A 49 -23.86 -0.86 -21.45
CA GLU A 49 -23.06 -0.43 -22.59
C GLU A 49 -22.93 1.09 -22.60
N ASP A 50 -21.71 1.58 -22.77
CA ASP A 50 -21.43 2.99 -22.90
C ASP A 50 -21.43 3.44 -24.38
N LYS A 51 -21.18 4.73 -24.62
CA LYS A 51 -21.17 5.32 -25.97
C LYS A 51 -20.07 4.75 -26.89
N ASN A 52 -19.09 4.07 -26.33
CA ASN A 52 -17.96 3.48 -27.04
C ASN A 52 -18.14 1.97 -27.26
N SER A 53 -19.33 1.43 -27.00
CA SER A 53 -19.65 0.00 -27.02
C SER A 53 -18.82 -0.83 -26.03
N GLU A 54 -18.47 -0.21 -24.89
CA GLU A 54 -17.84 -0.89 -23.77
C GLU A 54 -18.85 -1.11 -22.65
N TYR A 55 -18.84 -2.28 -22.04
CA TYR A 55 -19.69 -2.58 -20.89
C TYR A 55 -19.07 -2.10 -19.58
N LYS A 56 -19.86 -1.42 -18.74
CA LYS A 56 -19.42 -0.81 -17.49
C LYS A 56 -20.38 -1.07 -16.35
N LEU A 57 -19.82 -1.17 -15.14
CA LEU A 57 -20.59 -1.32 -13.90
C LEU A 57 -20.87 0.02 -13.22
N GLY A 58 -20.34 1.14 -13.73
CA GLY A 58 -20.50 2.46 -13.10
C GLY A 58 -19.80 2.58 -11.75
N LEU A 59 -18.73 1.82 -11.51
CA LEU A 59 -17.99 1.80 -10.27
C LEU A 59 -16.67 2.58 -10.37
N TRP A 60 -16.27 3.21 -9.26
CA TRP A 60 -14.92 3.69 -9.07
C TRP A 60 -14.10 2.61 -8.37
N VAL A 61 -13.10 2.08 -9.07
CA VAL A 61 -12.25 0.99 -8.56
C VAL A 61 -10.81 1.46 -8.44
N LYS A 62 -10.18 1.13 -7.31
CA LYS A 62 -8.75 1.29 -7.06
C LYS A 62 -8.15 -0.11 -6.93
N ASP A 63 -7.03 -0.38 -7.58
CA ASP A 63 -6.30 -1.65 -7.46
C ASP A 63 -4.86 -1.45 -6.98
N ASP A 64 -4.45 -0.21 -6.78
CA ASP A 64 -3.16 0.16 -6.24
C ASP A 64 -3.30 1.25 -5.16
N ALA A 65 -2.38 1.24 -4.23
CA ALA A 65 -2.15 2.33 -3.30
C ALA A 65 -0.67 2.69 -3.34
N GLN A 66 -0.40 3.98 -3.35
CA GLN A 66 0.95 4.52 -3.39
C GLN A 66 1.13 5.49 -2.23
N GLY A 67 2.33 5.50 -1.66
CA GLY A 67 2.65 6.42 -0.57
C GLY A 67 4.16 6.58 -0.44
N ILE A 68 4.56 7.66 0.21
CA ILE A 68 5.94 7.93 0.58
C ILE A 68 6.04 7.78 2.09
N GLY A 69 7.09 7.13 2.54
CA GLY A 69 7.27 6.91 3.96
C GLY A 69 8.74 6.70 4.33
N THR A 70 8.98 6.53 5.61
CA THR A 70 10.32 6.34 6.16
C THR A 70 10.42 4.95 6.76
N ILE A 71 11.49 4.23 6.42
CA ILE A 71 11.87 2.98 7.09
C ILE A 71 12.36 3.33 8.50
N THR A 72 11.77 2.69 9.49
CA THR A 72 12.08 2.94 10.90
C THR A 72 13.30 2.15 11.36
N TYR A 73 13.36 0.87 10.99
CA TYR A 73 14.50 0.00 11.26
C TYR A 73 14.58 -1.14 10.24
N ILE A 74 15.76 -1.74 10.16
CA ILE A 74 16.02 -2.97 9.41
C ILE A 74 16.75 -3.91 10.38
N ASP A 75 16.32 -5.16 10.50
CA ASP A 75 16.98 -6.17 11.34
C ASP A 75 18.14 -6.89 10.61
N THR A 76 18.78 -7.82 11.29
CA THR A 76 19.91 -8.61 10.73
C THR A 76 19.50 -9.58 9.63
N ASP A 77 18.23 -9.92 9.54
CA ASP A 77 17.65 -10.82 8.53
C ASP A 77 17.01 -10.03 7.37
N TYR A 78 17.28 -8.72 7.31
CA TYR A 78 16.75 -7.79 6.32
C TYR A 78 15.24 -7.60 6.37
N ASN A 79 14.56 -7.98 7.46
CA ASN A 79 13.20 -7.55 7.68
C ASN A 79 13.19 -6.08 8.11
N TYR A 80 12.19 -5.35 7.69
CA TYR A 80 12.04 -3.94 8.08
C TYR A 80 10.66 -3.63 8.64
N ALA A 81 10.59 -2.55 9.42
CA ALA A 81 9.35 -1.86 9.70
C ALA A 81 9.44 -0.40 9.25
N ALA A 82 8.32 0.13 8.80
CA ALA A 82 8.22 1.50 8.33
C ALA A 82 6.89 2.15 8.70
N LEU A 83 6.81 3.46 8.62
CA LEU A 83 5.69 4.36 8.84
C LEU A 83 5.32 4.59 10.31
N GLY A 84 5.10 3.56 11.12
CA GLY A 84 4.53 3.68 12.47
C GLY A 84 3.00 3.85 12.51
N HIS A 85 2.33 3.77 11.37
CA HIS A 85 0.88 3.80 11.18
C HIS A 85 0.50 3.00 9.92
N PRO A 86 -0.76 2.56 9.75
CA PRO A 86 -1.17 1.81 8.57
C PRO A 86 -1.18 2.69 7.31
N ILE A 87 -1.06 2.03 6.15
CA ILE A 87 -1.51 2.61 4.89
C ILE A 87 -3.03 2.53 4.87
N THR A 88 -3.68 3.66 4.69
CA THR A 88 -5.14 3.79 4.71
C THR A 88 -5.68 4.20 3.34
N ASP A 89 -6.90 3.84 3.04
CA ASP A 89 -7.63 4.39 1.91
C ASP A 89 -8.06 5.83 2.20
N ASN A 90 -7.69 6.76 1.34
CA ASN A 90 -7.95 8.20 1.52
C ASN A 90 -9.45 8.56 1.51
N THR A 91 -10.30 7.69 1.00
CA THR A 91 -11.75 7.94 0.90
C THR A 91 -12.48 7.42 2.13
N THR A 92 -12.08 6.25 2.63
CA THR A 92 -12.76 5.58 3.75
C THR A 92 -12.05 5.76 5.09
N GLY A 93 -10.77 6.16 5.07
CA GLY A 93 -9.92 6.22 6.26
C GLY A 93 -9.56 4.86 6.87
N LYS A 94 -10.04 3.75 6.28
CA LYS A 94 -9.77 2.39 6.77
C LYS A 94 -8.38 1.92 6.33
N ALA A 95 -7.74 1.11 7.16
CA ALA A 95 -6.49 0.44 6.79
C ALA A 95 -6.73 -0.47 5.58
N LEU A 96 -5.82 -0.40 4.60
CA LEU A 96 -5.90 -1.24 3.41
C LEU A 96 -5.49 -2.67 3.73
N ASN A 97 -6.25 -3.64 3.25
CA ASN A 97 -5.85 -5.04 3.26
C ASN A 97 -4.92 -5.29 2.06
N ILE A 98 -3.61 -5.25 2.34
CA ILE A 98 -2.56 -5.39 1.32
C ILE A 98 -2.17 -6.86 1.22
N LYS A 99 -2.39 -7.49 0.06
CA LYS A 99 -1.92 -8.85 -0.24
C LYS A 99 -0.40 -8.89 -0.43
N TYR A 100 0.13 -7.90 -1.15
CA TYR A 100 1.57 -7.69 -1.38
C TYR A 100 1.82 -6.26 -1.82
N GLY A 101 3.01 -5.78 -1.59
CA GLY A 101 3.45 -4.49 -2.08
C GLY A 101 4.95 -4.50 -2.41
N ARG A 102 5.42 -3.41 -2.96
CA ARG A 102 6.83 -3.23 -3.32
C ARG A 102 7.35 -1.91 -2.79
N LEU A 103 8.58 -1.92 -2.29
CA LEU A 103 9.33 -0.73 -1.94
C LEU A 103 10.13 -0.25 -3.13
N TYR A 104 10.22 1.06 -3.28
CA TYR A 104 11.07 1.72 -4.26
C TYR A 104 11.85 2.86 -3.61
N ASN A 105 12.99 3.19 -4.16
CA ASN A 105 13.66 4.44 -3.80
C ASN A 105 12.80 5.61 -4.26
N THR A 106 12.69 6.60 -3.38
CA THR A 106 11.92 7.81 -3.65
C THR A 106 12.86 9.00 -3.73
N ARG A 107 12.68 9.84 -4.74
CA ARG A 107 13.34 11.13 -4.82
C ARG A 107 12.47 12.19 -4.18
N ILE A 108 12.95 12.77 -3.07
CA ILE A 108 12.28 13.88 -2.40
C ILE A 108 12.38 15.12 -3.28
N LEU A 109 11.25 15.74 -3.58
CA LEU A 109 11.15 16.98 -4.36
C LEU A 109 11.02 18.20 -3.48
N SER A 110 10.23 18.10 -2.42
CA SER A 110 10.01 19.21 -1.49
C SER A 110 9.72 18.71 -0.09
N ILE A 111 9.93 19.60 0.87
CA ILE A 111 9.65 19.37 2.29
C ILE A 111 8.74 20.49 2.75
N ILE A 112 7.53 20.17 3.17
CA ILE A 112 6.63 21.10 3.82
C ILE A 112 6.96 21.06 5.31
N LYS A 113 7.45 22.19 5.85
CA LYS A 113 7.78 22.30 7.27
C LYS A 113 6.54 22.18 8.13
N GLY A 114 6.63 21.34 9.16
CA GLY A 114 5.61 21.29 10.20
C GLY A 114 5.52 22.59 11.01
N GLN A 115 4.33 22.89 11.50
CA GLN A 115 4.04 23.96 12.42
C GLN A 115 3.42 23.38 13.70
N ASN A 116 3.28 24.18 14.75
CA ASN A 116 2.66 23.71 15.97
C ASN A 116 1.22 23.23 15.71
N GLY A 117 0.94 21.95 16.00
CA GLY A 117 -0.34 21.31 15.75
C GLY A 117 -0.56 20.79 14.30
N THR A 118 0.38 21.05 13.40
CA THR A 118 0.31 20.56 12.00
C THR A 118 1.64 19.91 11.62
N PRO A 119 1.68 18.57 11.46
CA PRO A 119 2.90 17.86 11.05
C PRO A 119 3.42 18.33 9.69
N GLY A 120 4.73 18.24 9.49
CA GLY A 120 5.33 18.44 8.17
C GLY A 120 5.07 17.27 7.22
N GLU A 121 5.32 17.49 5.95
CA GLU A 121 5.09 16.52 4.89
C GLU A 121 6.29 16.42 3.96
N LEU A 122 6.63 15.21 3.52
CA LEU A 122 7.59 14.94 2.48
C LEU A 122 6.86 14.71 1.16
N GLN A 123 7.22 15.46 0.14
CA GLN A 123 6.70 15.27 -1.22
C GLN A 123 7.80 14.69 -2.10
N GLY A 124 7.49 13.64 -2.84
CA GLY A 124 8.46 12.97 -3.69
C GLY A 124 7.82 12.26 -4.88
N ILE A 125 8.69 11.74 -5.74
CA ILE A 125 8.29 10.95 -6.91
C ILE A 125 8.88 9.56 -6.82
N ILE A 126 8.06 8.56 -7.12
CA ILE A 126 8.47 7.17 -7.31
C ILE A 126 8.56 6.94 -8.82
N ASP A 127 9.76 6.62 -9.30
CA ASP A 127 9.98 6.29 -10.71
C ASP A 127 9.84 4.77 -10.93
N TYR A 128 8.62 4.32 -11.15
CA TYR A 128 8.32 2.90 -11.38
C TYR A 128 8.89 2.35 -12.70
N LYS A 129 9.16 3.21 -13.68
CA LYS A 129 9.63 2.76 -15.01
C LYS A 129 11.11 2.42 -15.02
N ASN A 130 11.90 3.18 -14.22
CA ASN A 130 13.35 3.07 -14.24
C ASN A 130 13.93 2.54 -12.92
N SER A 131 13.08 2.31 -11.91
CA SER A 131 13.53 1.84 -10.60
C SER A 131 13.20 0.37 -10.39
N THR A 132 14.21 -0.39 -10.00
CA THR A 132 14.03 -1.75 -9.49
C THR A 132 13.45 -1.68 -8.08
N PRO A 133 12.47 -2.53 -7.73
CA PRO A 133 12.04 -2.64 -6.35
C PRO A 133 13.19 -2.95 -5.42
N ILE A 134 13.23 -2.31 -4.28
CA ILE A 134 14.27 -2.48 -3.25
C ILE A 134 13.83 -3.39 -2.11
N GLY A 135 12.59 -3.85 -2.14
CA GLY A 135 12.00 -4.73 -1.13
C GLY A 135 10.53 -5.01 -1.36
N THR A 136 9.94 -5.78 -0.44
CA THR A 136 8.53 -6.15 -0.44
C THR A 136 7.78 -5.49 0.71
N ILE A 137 6.45 -5.41 0.59
CA ILE A 137 5.55 -5.12 1.69
C ILE A 137 4.67 -6.35 1.87
N ASP A 138 4.84 -7.04 2.99
CA ASP A 138 4.16 -8.31 3.26
C ASP A 138 2.98 -8.13 4.23
N LYS A 139 2.99 -7.04 5.00
CA LYS A 139 1.96 -6.77 5.98
C LYS A 139 1.72 -5.27 6.18
N ASN A 140 0.45 -4.89 6.22
CA ASN A 140 -0.02 -3.59 6.69
C ASN A 140 -0.78 -3.77 8.02
N SER A 141 -0.36 -3.08 9.05
CA SER A 141 -0.94 -3.20 10.40
C SER A 141 -1.15 -1.83 11.03
N SER A 142 -1.84 -1.78 12.17
CA SER A 142 -2.04 -0.55 12.95
C SER A 142 -0.73 0.12 13.41
N TYR A 143 0.37 -0.64 13.41
CA TYR A 143 1.69 -0.15 13.84
C TYR A 143 2.64 0.20 12.68
N GLY A 144 2.17 0.04 11.43
CA GLY A 144 2.97 0.30 10.25
C GLY A 144 3.01 -0.86 9.26
N ILE A 145 3.89 -0.74 8.27
CA ILE A 145 4.15 -1.76 7.27
C ILE A 145 5.40 -2.56 7.61
N TYR A 146 5.39 -3.83 7.22
CA TYR A 146 6.49 -4.78 7.43
C TYR A 146 6.74 -5.54 6.14
N GLY A 147 7.97 -5.97 5.95
CA GLY A 147 8.39 -6.76 4.81
C GLY A 147 9.89 -6.98 4.80
N THR A 148 10.46 -7.32 3.64
CA THR A 148 11.89 -7.55 3.47
C THR A 148 12.50 -6.50 2.54
N ILE A 149 13.76 -6.16 2.77
CA ILE A 149 14.52 -5.21 1.96
C ILE A 149 15.74 -5.90 1.36
N ASP A 150 16.13 -5.46 0.15
CA ASP A 150 17.31 -6.01 -0.52
C ASP A 150 18.60 -5.64 0.25
N ASN A 151 19.46 -6.63 0.45
CA ASN A 151 20.75 -6.47 1.11
C ASN A 151 21.65 -5.39 0.46
N SER A 152 21.53 -5.18 -0.84
CA SER A 152 22.28 -4.15 -1.56
C SER A 152 22.02 -2.75 -1.02
N ILE A 153 20.82 -2.48 -0.51
CA ILE A 153 20.44 -1.18 0.09
C ILE A 153 21.17 -0.97 1.41
N VAL A 154 21.21 -1.99 2.26
CA VAL A 154 21.93 -1.92 3.55
C VAL A 154 23.41 -1.66 3.34
N LYS A 155 24.03 -2.34 2.37
CA LYS A 155 25.43 -2.13 1.98
C LYS A 155 25.67 -0.75 1.39
N LYS A 156 24.80 -0.30 0.47
CA LYS A 156 24.92 1.00 -0.20
C LYS A 156 24.92 2.17 0.78
N HIS A 157 24.09 2.10 1.81
CA HIS A 157 23.94 3.17 2.80
C HIS A 157 24.87 2.98 4.02
N SER A 158 25.73 1.95 4.03
CA SER A 158 26.68 1.69 5.11
C SER A 158 26.01 1.73 6.49
N LEU A 159 24.82 1.12 6.58
CA LEU A 159 24.03 1.13 7.81
C LEU A 159 24.78 0.37 8.90
N SER A 160 24.91 0.96 10.09
CA SER A 160 25.56 0.37 11.24
C SER A 160 24.54 -0.26 12.19
N LEU A 161 24.88 -1.41 12.75
CA LEU A 161 24.09 -2.05 13.79
C LEU A 161 23.99 -1.14 15.02
N MET A 162 22.78 -1.13 15.61
CA MET A 162 22.51 -0.45 16.87
C MET A 162 21.86 -1.44 17.83
N SER A 163 22.22 -1.39 19.10
CA SER A 163 21.58 -2.19 20.14
C SER A 163 20.13 -1.75 20.34
N VAL A 164 19.23 -2.72 20.52
CA VAL A 164 17.84 -2.45 20.84
C VAL A 164 17.75 -1.96 22.31
N GLY A 165 17.13 -0.80 22.51
CA GLY A 165 16.78 -0.30 23.83
C GLY A 165 15.48 -0.94 24.34
N TYR A 166 15.53 -1.58 25.49
CA TYR A 166 14.33 -2.16 26.09
C TYR A 166 13.58 -1.14 26.97
N ARG A 167 12.27 -1.31 27.11
CA ARG A 167 11.39 -0.38 27.84
C ARG A 167 11.92 -0.04 29.26
N TYR A 168 12.48 -1.03 29.95
CA TYR A 168 13.00 -0.85 31.31
C TYR A 168 14.34 -0.11 31.37
N SER A 169 15.06 0.04 30.24
CA SER A 169 16.33 0.77 30.15
C SER A 169 16.16 2.21 29.64
N VAL A 170 14.93 2.64 29.39
CA VAL A 170 14.66 4.02 28.93
C VAL A 170 14.71 4.98 30.07
N HIS A 171 15.55 6.01 29.97
CA HIS A 171 15.70 7.07 30.95
C HIS A 171 15.39 8.43 30.32
N LYS A 172 14.88 9.38 31.12
CA LYS A 172 14.71 10.76 30.68
C LYS A 172 16.07 11.41 30.42
N GLY A 173 16.20 12.05 29.26
CA GLY A 173 17.46 12.70 28.88
C GLY A 173 17.42 13.24 27.44
N LYS A 174 18.60 13.62 26.96
CA LYS A 174 18.77 14.01 25.53
C LYS A 174 18.58 12.77 24.65
N ALA A 175 17.82 12.92 23.58
CA ALA A 175 17.61 11.91 22.56
C ALA A 175 18.12 12.41 21.20
N TYR A 176 18.56 11.48 20.38
CA TYR A 176 19.07 11.76 19.04
C TYR A 176 18.33 10.89 18.04
N VAL A 177 18.05 11.46 16.88
CA VAL A 177 17.49 10.74 15.72
C VAL A 177 18.56 10.68 14.63
N ARG A 178 18.84 9.48 14.13
CA ARG A 178 19.77 9.28 13.02
C ARG A 178 18.96 9.15 11.72
N PHE A 179 19.34 9.90 10.71
CA PHE A 179 18.80 9.84 9.35
C PHE A 179 19.91 9.43 8.38
N TYR A 180 19.51 8.78 7.29
CA TYR A 180 20.37 8.39 6.19
C TYR A 180 19.77 8.89 4.87
#